data_cbdb28cfb1fa5a78ea5fc83e5050731f
#
_entry.id   cbdb28cfb1fa5a78ea5fc83e5050731f
#
_cell.length_a   1.000
_cell.length_b   1.000
_cell.length_c   1.000
_cell.angle_alpha   90.00
_cell.angle_beta   90.00
_cell.angle_gamma   90.00
#
_symmetry.space_group_name_H-M   'P 1'
#
loop_
_entity.id
_entity.type
_entity.pdbx_description
1 polymer ?
#
loop_
_entity_poly.entity_id
_entity_poly.type
_entity_poly.pdbx_seq_one_letter_code
_entity_poly.pdbx_strand_id
1 'polypeptide(L)'
;KETQLTAATYVQKSIEYISANYSYPITVEDIAAYVGLSRSHLFRSFELVLQQSPKEYLTDFRMKQACYLLEHSNLSITAIANSVGFDNGLYFSKTFHKKKGASPKAYRIKIRGTE
;
A
#
# COMPACT_ATOMS: atom_id res chain seq x y z
N LYS A 1 23.83 0.84 17.13
CA LYS A 1 23.80 1.48 15.84
C LYS A 1 23.19 0.57 14.78
N GLU A 2 22.32 1.11 13.96
CA GLU A 2 21.62 0.34 12.95
C GLU A 2 22.52 -0.01 11.78
N THR A 3 22.51 -1.28 11.37
CA THR A 3 23.18 -1.70 10.15
C THR A 3 22.14 -1.97 9.08
N GLN A 4 22.58 -2.06 7.82
CA GLN A 4 21.68 -2.39 6.74
C GLN A 4 21.05 -3.77 6.93
N LEU A 5 21.81 -4.74 7.43
CA LEU A 5 21.25 -6.08 7.67
C LEU A 5 20.16 -6.06 8.73
N THR A 6 20.38 -5.30 9.82
CA THR A 6 19.38 -5.17 10.87
C THR A 6 18.14 -4.46 10.35
N ALA A 7 18.33 -3.37 9.58
CA ALA A 7 17.22 -2.64 8.98
C ALA A 7 16.45 -3.54 8.03
N ALA A 8 17.13 -4.36 7.24
CA ALA A 8 16.47 -5.28 6.31
C ALA A 8 15.57 -6.27 7.04
N THR A 9 15.97 -6.73 8.21
CA THR A 9 15.15 -7.64 9.01
C THR A 9 13.86 -6.96 9.46
N TYR A 10 13.96 -5.71 9.94
CA TYR A 10 12.76 -4.97 10.35
C TYR A 10 11.85 -4.68 9.16
N VAL A 11 12.44 -4.31 8.03
CA VAL A 11 11.65 -4.04 6.81
C VAL A 11 10.95 -5.31 6.34
N GLN A 12 11.64 -6.46 6.35
CA GLN A 12 11.04 -7.72 5.94
C GLN A 12 9.84 -8.08 6.82
N LYS A 13 9.96 -7.93 8.14
CA LYS A 13 8.85 -8.19 9.05
C LYS A 13 7.69 -7.23 8.81
N SER A 14 8.00 -5.98 8.50
CA SER A 14 6.97 -4.98 8.18
C SER A 14 6.23 -5.34 6.90
N ILE A 15 6.96 -5.77 5.88
CA ILE A 15 6.36 -6.18 4.61
C ILE A 15 5.43 -7.37 4.81
N GLU A 16 5.84 -8.33 5.63
CA GLU A 16 4.98 -9.47 5.95
C GLU A 16 3.69 -9.04 6.65
N TYR A 17 3.81 -8.11 7.60
CA TYR A 17 2.64 -7.58 8.29
C TYR A 17 1.72 -6.83 7.32
N ILE A 18 2.29 -6.01 6.45
CA ILE A 18 1.51 -5.26 5.45
C ILE A 18 0.80 -6.22 4.51
N SER A 19 1.50 -7.23 4.02
CA SER A 19 0.92 -8.21 3.11
C SER A 19 -0.28 -8.94 3.74
N ALA A 20 -0.22 -9.21 5.03
CA ALA A 20 -1.29 -9.92 5.73
C ALA A 20 -2.44 -9.00 6.15
N ASN A 21 -2.21 -7.68 6.24
CA ASN A 21 -3.17 -6.78 6.87
C ASN A 21 -3.53 -5.54 6.05
N TYR A 22 -3.06 -5.43 4.81
CA TYR A 22 -3.28 -4.20 4.03
C TYR A 22 -4.77 -3.90 3.81
N SER A 23 -5.62 -4.91 3.81
CA SER A 23 -7.07 -4.73 3.59
C SER A 23 -7.79 -4.14 4.79
N TYR A 24 -7.10 -4.05 5.94
CA TYR A 24 -7.62 -3.41 7.13
C TYR A 24 -7.06 -1.99 7.23
N PRO A 25 -7.70 -1.11 8.01
CA PRO A 25 -7.25 0.29 8.12
C PRO A 25 -6.03 0.42 9.06
N ILE A 26 -4.95 -0.28 8.73
CA ILE A 26 -3.72 -0.20 9.52
C ILE A 26 -3.01 1.12 9.29
N THR A 27 -2.26 1.55 10.29
CA THR A 27 -1.47 2.77 10.26
C THR A 27 0.02 2.45 10.35
N VAL A 28 0.86 3.46 10.09
CA VAL A 28 2.30 3.32 10.28
C VAL A 28 2.61 2.96 11.74
N GLU A 29 1.85 3.53 12.69
CA GLU A 29 2.00 3.21 14.10
C GLU A 29 1.72 1.73 14.38
N ASP A 30 0.73 1.16 13.71
CA ASP A 30 0.44 -0.28 13.86
C ASP A 30 1.60 -1.14 13.37
N ILE A 31 2.20 -0.76 12.25
CA ILE A 31 3.34 -1.48 11.70
C ILE A 31 4.52 -1.40 12.67
N ALA A 32 4.81 -0.20 13.16
CA ALA A 32 5.92 0.01 14.09
C ALA A 32 5.74 -0.82 15.36
N ALA A 33 4.52 -0.81 15.90
CA ALA A 33 4.20 -1.58 17.12
C ALA A 33 4.40 -3.07 16.88
N TYR A 34 3.98 -3.57 15.72
CA TYR A 34 4.13 -4.99 15.41
C TYR A 34 5.60 -5.43 15.41
N VAL A 35 6.47 -4.61 14.82
CA VAL A 35 7.89 -4.98 14.73
C VAL A 35 8.71 -4.51 15.93
N GLY A 36 8.09 -3.79 16.87
CA GLY A 36 8.75 -3.38 18.10
C GLY A 36 9.66 -2.17 17.95
N LEU A 37 9.34 -1.26 17.02
CA LEU A 37 10.13 -0.07 16.77
C LEU A 37 9.31 1.19 17.04
N SER A 38 10.01 2.30 17.31
CA SER A 38 9.39 3.61 17.25
C SER A 38 9.06 3.94 15.79
N ARG A 39 8.15 4.87 15.59
CA ARG A 39 7.81 5.32 14.24
C ARG A 39 9.03 5.87 13.50
N SER A 40 9.86 6.65 14.21
CA SER A 40 11.07 7.23 13.61
C SER A 40 12.07 6.15 13.20
N HIS A 41 12.24 5.12 14.03
CA HIS A 41 13.16 4.04 13.71
C HIS A 41 12.66 3.25 12.51
N LEU A 42 11.35 3.00 12.43
CA LEU A 42 10.75 2.32 11.29
C LEU A 42 11.00 3.13 10.01
N PHE A 43 10.78 4.46 10.08
CA PHE A 43 11.02 5.33 8.93
C PHE A 43 12.45 5.21 8.44
N ARG A 44 13.42 5.30 9.36
CA ARG A 44 14.84 5.22 8.99
C ARG A 44 15.19 3.87 8.38
N SER A 45 14.62 2.78 8.89
CA SER A 45 14.88 1.45 8.35
C SER A 45 14.36 1.34 6.91
N PHE A 46 13.16 1.84 6.64
CA PHE A 46 12.62 1.82 5.28
C PHE A 46 13.44 2.70 4.34
N GLU A 47 13.86 3.89 4.81
CA GLU A 47 14.69 4.75 3.97
C GLU A 47 16.02 4.09 3.62
N LEU A 48 16.62 3.43 4.60
CA LEU A 48 17.92 2.80 4.37
C LEU A 48 17.83 1.64 3.39
N VAL A 49 16.78 0.85 3.45
CA VAL A 49 16.67 -0.39 2.67
C VAL A 49 15.96 -0.15 1.34
N LEU A 50 14.88 0.64 1.34
CA LEU A 50 14.01 0.78 0.17
C LEU A 50 13.97 2.20 -0.41
N GLN A 51 14.60 3.17 0.24
CA GLN A 51 14.52 4.58 -0.15
C GLN A 51 13.07 5.05 -0.28
N GLN A 52 12.22 4.59 0.64
CA GLN A 52 10.79 4.82 0.60
C GLN A 52 10.26 4.82 2.03
N SER A 53 9.26 5.67 2.33
CA SER A 53 8.67 5.68 3.66
C SER A 53 7.76 4.46 3.85
N PRO A 54 7.50 4.05 5.10
CA PRO A 54 6.55 2.97 5.36
C PRO A 54 5.15 3.28 4.82
N LYS A 55 4.71 4.53 4.94
CA LYS A 55 3.39 4.93 4.43
C LYS A 55 3.33 4.80 2.92
N GLU A 56 4.38 5.22 2.24
CA GLU A 56 4.43 5.13 0.79
C GLU A 56 4.45 3.68 0.33
N TYR A 57 5.19 2.83 1.04
CA TYR A 57 5.18 1.40 0.73
C TYR A 57 3.79 0.80 0.87
N LEU A 58 3.10 1.12 1.97
CA LEU A 58 1.74 0.63 2.20
C LEU A 58 0.79 1.09 1.09
N THR A 59 0.86 2.37 0.73
CA THR A 59 0.03 2.93 -0.32
C THR A 59 0.29 2.22 -1.66
N ASP A 60 1.56 2.06 -2.02
CA ASP A 60 1.92 1.41 -3.28
C ASP A 60 1.47 -0.05 -3.29
N PHE A 61 1.57 -0.73 -2.16
CA PHE A 61 1.10 -2.11 -2.05
C PHE A 61 -0.41 -2.18 -2.31
N ARG A 62 -1.18 -1.26 -1.68
CA ARG A 62 -2.63 -1.20 -1.88
C ARG A 62 -2.99 -0.90 -3.32
N MET A 63 -2.26 0.01 -3.97
CA MET A 63 -2.51 0.35 -5.36
C MET A 63 -2.24 -0.84 -6.27
N LYS A 64 -1.21 -1.62 -5.99
CA LYS A 64 -0.91 -2.81 -6.76
C LYS A 64 -2.05 -3.83 -6.66
N GLN A 65 -2.58 -4.03 -5.46
CA GLN A 65 -3.71 -4.93 -5.28
C GLN A 65 -4.95 -4.40 -5.99
N ALA A 66 -5.16 -3.07 -5.94
CA ALA A 66 -6.29 -2.46 -6.64
C ALA A 66 -6.19 -2.68 -8.16
N CYS A 67 -5.01 -2.51 -8.72
CA CYS A 67 -4.79 -2.75 -10.16
C CYS A 67 -5.16 -4.19 -10.53
N TYR A 68 -4.76 -5.15 -9.71
CA TYR A 68 -5.10 -6.54 -9.95
C TYR A 68 -6.62 -6.74 -10.00
N LEU A 69 -7.33 -6.16 -9.02
CA LEU A 69 -8.79 -6.30 -8.96
C LEU A 69 -9.49 -5.56 -10.11
N LEU A 70 -8.95 -4.41 -10.51
CA LEU A 70 -9.51 -3.68 -11.66
C LEU A 70 -9.41 -4.52 -12.93
N GLU A 71 -8.35 -5.26 -13.10
CA GLU A 71 -8.13 -6.07 -14.28
C GLU A 71 -8.89 -7.39 -14.22
N HIS A 72 -8.95 -8.05 -13.07
CA HIS A 72 -9.38 -9.44 -12.95
C HIS A 72 -10.73 -9.64 -12.28
N SER A 73 -11.42 -8.58 -11.88
CA SER A 73 -12.74 -8.71 -11.25
C SER A 73 -13.72 -7.73 -11.82
N ASN A 74 -15.01 -7.95 -11.53
CA ASN A 74 -16.08 -7.04 -11.91
C ASN A 74 -16.57 -6.22 -10.73
N LEU A 75 -15.78 -6.16 -9.66
CA LEU A 75 -16.13 -5.36 -8.48
C LEU A 75 -16.24 -3.90 -8.85
N SER A 76 -17.16 -3.20 -8.19
CA SER A 76 -17.27 -1.75 -8.35
C SER A 76 -16.02 -1.07 -7.83
N ILE A 77 -15.79 0.17 -8.23
CA ILE A 77 -14.65 0.94 -7.75
C ILE A 77 -14.71 1.08 -6.23
N THR A 78 -15.92 1.34 -5.69
CA THR A 78 -16.10 1.44 -4.24
C THR A 78 -15.74 0.13 -3.54
N ALA A 79 -16.18 -0.99 -4.09
CA ALA A 79 -15.86 -2.30 -3.50
C ALA A 79 -14.36 -2.57 -3.52
N ILE A 80 -13.69 -2.20 -4.61
CA ILE A 80 -12.24 -2.35 -4.70
C ILE A 80 -11.55 -1.48 -3.66
N ALA A 81 -11.97 -0.22 -3.53
CA ALA A 81 -11.40 0.68 -2.53
C ALA A 81 -11.46 0.05 -1.13
N ASN A 82 -12.64 -0.45 -0.76
CA ASN A 82 -12.83 -1.10 0.54
C ASN A 82 -11.97 -2.35 0.67
N SER A 83 -11.87 -3.14 -0.39
CA SER A 83 -11.12 -4.40 -0.37
C SER A 83 -9.63 -4.18 -0.15
N VAL A 84 -9.10 -3.03 -0.58
CA VAL A 84 -7.66 -2.77 -0.43
C VAL A 84 -7.35 -1.82 0.73
N GLY A 85 -8.32 -1.60 1.63
CA GLY A 85 -8.05 -0.89 2.88
C GLY A 85 -8.41 0.57 2.91
N PHE A 86 -9.09 1.10 1.89
CA PHE A 86 -9.57 2.48 1.88
C PHE A 86 -11.04 2.48 2.30
N ASP A 87 -11.36 3.30 3.31
CA ASP A 87 -12.75 3.44 3.76
C ASP A 87 -13.45 4.63 3.08
N ASN A 88 -12.75 5.35 2.23
CA ASN A 88 -13.29 6.51 1.51
C ASN A 88 -12.96 6.37 0.04
N GLY A 89 -14.00 6.14 -0.77
CA GLY A 89 -13.82 5.91 -2.21
C GLY A 89 -13.26 7.10 -2.96
N LEU A 90 -13.61 8.33 -2.52
CA LEU A 90 -13.09 9.53 -3.17
C LEU A 90 -11.59 9.67 -2.91
N TYR A 91 -11.17 9.44 -1.67
CA TYR A 91 -9.75 9.48 -1.35
C TYR A 91 -8.98 8.39 -2.10
N PHE A 92 -9.55 7.20 -2.19
CA PHE A 92 -8.97 6.12 -2.98
C PHE A 92 -8.75 6.56 -4.43
N SER A 93 -9.79 7.12 -5.06
CA SER A 93 -9.71 7.52 -6.47
C SER A 93 -8.67 8.60 -6.69
N LYS A 94 -8.58 9.57 -5.78
CA LYS A 94 -7.56 10.62 -5.87
C LYS A 94 -6.16 10.05 -5.73
N THR A 95 -5.96 9.16 -4.76
CA THR A 95 -4.67 8.52 -4.54
C THR A 95 -4.29 7.67 -5.74
N PHE A 96 -5.25 6.92 -6.28
CA PHE A 96 -5.01 6.07 -7.44
C PHE A 96 -4.60 6.91 -8.64
N HIS A 97 -5.34 8.01 -8.90
CA HIS A 97 -5.01 8.88 -10.02
C HIS A 97 -3.61 9.47 -9.87
N LYS A 98 -3.27 9.90 -8.68
CA LYS A 98 -1.94 10.46 -8.42
C LYS A 98 -0.83 9.43 -8.67
N LYS A 99 -1.06 8.17 -8.28
CA LYS A 99 -0.04 7.13 -8.39
C LYS A 99 0.03 6.50 -9.77
N LYS A 100 -1.10 6.39 -10.46
CA LYS A 100 -1.19 5.63 -11.71
C LYS A 100 -1.43 6.49 -12.94
N GLY A 101 -1.68 7.77 -12.77
CA GLY A 101 -1.87 8.68 -13.89
C GLY A 101 -3.24 8.64 -14.53
N ALA A 102 -4.18 7.86 -14.01
CA ALA A 102 -5.54 7.76 -14.53
C ALA A 102 -6.46 7.38 -13.40
N SER A 103 -7.75 7.70 -13.54
CA SER A 103 -8.76 7.28 -12.57
C SER A 103 -8.86 5.75 -12.57
N PRO A 104 -9.38 5.16 -11.48
CA PRO A 104 -9.58 3.70 -11.48
C PRO A 104 -10.47 3.23 -12.64
N LYS A 105 -11.53 3.96 -12.95
CA LYS A 105 -12.42 3.59 -14.06
C LYS A 105 -11.69 3.65 -15.40
N ALA A 106 -10.95 4.72 -15.65
CA ALA A 106 -10.19 4.87 -16.88
C ALA A 106 -9.10 3.81 -16.99
N TYR A 107 -8.45 3.50 -15.89
CA TYR A 107 -7.43 2.47 -15.87
C TYR A 107 -8.03 1.11 -16.24
N ARG A 108 -9.20 0.78 -15.66
CA ARG A 108 -9.87 -0.50 -15.98
C ARG A 108 -10.20 -0.61 -17.45
N ILE A 109 -10.74 0.45 -18.02
CA ILE A 109 -11.08 0.45 -19.44
C ILE A 109 -9.83 0.24 -20.29
N LYS A 110 -8.76 0.95 -19.97
CA LYS A 110 -7.52 0.87 -20.72
C LYS A 110 -6.90 -0.52 -20.63
N ILE A 111 -6.83 -1.09 -19.43
CA ILE A 111 -6.14 -2.36 -19.23
C ILE A 111 -6.94 -3.54 -19.80
N ARG A 112 -8.26 -3.45 -19.79
CA ARG A 112 -9.12 -4.52 -20.30
C ARG A 112 -9.49 -4.33 -21.76
N GLY A 113 -9.27 -3.15 -22.30
CA GLY A 113 -9.60 -2.86 -23.70
C GLY A 113 -11.08 -2.75 -23.98
N THR A 114 -11.94 -2.62 -22.96
CA THR A 114 -13.39 -2.49 -23.12
C THR A 114 -13.96 -1.55 -22.09
N GLU A 115 -15.21 -1.17 -22.31
CA GLU A 115 -16.00 -0.37 -21.38
C GLU A 115 -16.31 -1.13 -20.10
#